data_5cceafad2895959444cf92692c470599
#
_entry.id   5cceafad2895959444cf92692c470599
#
_cell.length_a   1.000
_cell.length_b   1.000
_cell.length_c   1.000
_cell.angle_alpha   90.00
_cell.angle_beta   90.00
_cell.angle_gamma   90.00
#
_symmetry.space_group_name_H-M   'P 1'
#
loop_
_entity.id
_entity.type
_entity.pdbx_description
1 polymer ?
#
loop_
_entity_poly.entity_id
_entity_poly.type
_entity_poly.pdbx_seq_one_letter_code
_entity_poly.pdbx_strand_id
1 'polypeptide(L)'
;MLGGKSDDGLKPQRLDYLNEALALERQGDFDAALTSYRLALRDHPNDPRILQNMAIAFSRTGRLEEAVRAYKRALELAPGLSGAHYGLAFLQLKRGDIGSAITHLEAFLATPPSGADSERWIRHAEQTLTEIRAGQSQSTETTE
;
A
#
# COMPACT_ATOMS: atom_id res chain seq x y z
N MET A 1 -2.29 -38.20 26.21
CA MET A 1 -2.50 -38.65 24.83
C MET A 1 -3.32 -37.71 24.01
N LEU A 2 -4.50 -37.40 24.48
CA LEU A 2 -5.34 -36.43 23.76
C LEU A 2 -4.69 -35.06 23.71
N GLY A 3 -4.00 -34.69 24.78
CA GLY A 3 -3.32 -33.40 24.82
C GLY A 3 -2.23 -33.25 23.79
N GLY A 4 -1.46 -34.32 23.54
CA GLY A 4 -0.41 -34.28 22.54
C GLY A 4 -0.92 -34.02 21.14
N LYS A 5 -2.02 -34.65 20.79
CA LYS A 5 -2.63 -34.46 19.50
C LYS A 5 -3.21 -33.07 19.34
N SER A 6 -3.81 -32.55 20.39
CA SER A 6 -4.33 -31.20 20.38
C SER A 6 -3.23 -30.18 20.18
N ASP A 7 -2.10 -30.38 20.86
CA ASP A 7 -0.95 -29.50 20.72
C ASP A 7 -0.39 -29.54 19.30
N ASP A 8 -0.30 -30.73 18.71
CA ASP A 8 0.17 -30.86 17.33
C ASP A 8 -0.77 -30.19 16.35
N GLY A 9 -2.08 -30.26 16.62
CA GLY A 9 -3.06 -29.56 15.80
C GLY A 9 -2.96 -28.05 15.93
N LEU A 10 -2.57 -27.56 17.09
CA LEU A 10 -2.44 -26.11 17.32
C LEU A 10 -1.19 -25.53 16.71
N LYS A 11 -0.11 -26.29 16.61
CA LYS A 11 1.14 -25.80 16.00
C LYS A 11 1.00 -25.38 14.55
N PRO A 12 0.36 -26.17 13.68
CA PRO A 12 0.11 -25.72 12.30
C PRO A 12 -0.87 -24.56 12.24
N GLN A 13 -1.59 -24.37 13.31
CA GLN A 13 -2.50 -23.24 13.42
C GLN A 13 -1.82 -21.98 13.94
N ARG A 14 -0.50 -21.95 13.86
CA ARG A 14 0.19 -20.69 14.01
C ARG A 14 -0.61 -19.68 13.25
N LEU A 15 -1.11 -18.74 13.97
CA LEU A 15 -1.98 -17.74 13.43
C LEU A 15 -1.31 -17.15 12.21
N ASP A 16 -1.95 -17.31 11.09
CA ASP A 16 -1.55 -16.64 9.88
C ASP A 16 -2.08 -15.21 10.00
N TYR A 17 -1.32 -14.39 10.66
CA TYR A 17 -1.74 -13.01 10.95
C TYR A 17 -2.03 -12.21 9.71
N LEU A 18 -1.32 -12.51 8.60
CA LEU A 18 -1.57 -11.83 7.33
C LEU A 18 -2.98 -12.16 6.82
N ASN A 19 -3.34 -13.43 6.79
CA ASN A 19 -4.67 -13.84 6.34
C ASN A 19 -5.76 -13.31 7.27
N GLU A 20 -5.49 -13.30 8.57
CA GLU A 20 -6.43 -12.73 9.54
C GLU A 20 -6.64 -11.23 9.28
N ALA A 21 -5.56 -10.50 9.05
CA ALA A 21 -5.63 -9.07 8.74
C ALA A 21 -6.45 -8.81 7.47
N LEU A 22 -6.19 -9.58 6.43
CA LEU A 22 -6.93 -9.45 5.16
C LEU A 22 -8.42 -9.74 5.35
N ALA A 23 -8.76 -10.71 6.19
CA ALA A 23 -10.16 -11.01 6.50
C ALA A 23 -10.82 -9.86 7.24
N LEU A 24 -10.12 -9.26 8.19
CA LEU A 24 -10.61 -8.12 8.96
C LEU A 24 -10.81 -6.89 8.06
N GLU A 25 -9.90 -6.66 7.11
CA GLU A 25 -10.07 -5.59 6.12
C GLU A 25 -11.33 -5.78 5.29
N ARG A 26 -11.58 -7.01 4.85
CA ARG A 26 -12.78 -7.31 4.06
C ARG A 26 -14.06 -7.03 4.85
N GLN A 27 -13.99 -7.11 6.18
CA GLN A 27 -15.10 -6.77 7.07
C GLN A 27 -15.17 -5.27 7.38
N GLY A 28 -14.18 -4.50 6.91
CA GLY A 28 -14.10 -3.08 7.20
C GLY A 28 -13.50 -2.75 8.56
N ASP A 29 -12.98 -3.74 9.28
CA ASP A 29 -12.37 -3.54 10.59
C ASP A 29 -10.86 -3.27 10.43
N PHE A 30 -10.54 -2.06 10.01
CA PHE A 30 -9.16 -1.68 9.70
C PHE A 30 -8.27 -1.58 10.94
N ASP A 31 -8.83 -1.19 12.09
CA ASP A 31 -8.05 -1.11 13.32
C ASP A 31 -7.62 -2.49 13.81
N ALA A 32 -8.54 -3.45 13.78
CA ALA A 32 -8.20 -4.83 14.11
C ALA A 32 -7.24 -5.42 13.08
N ALA A 33 -7.44 -5.09 11.80
CA ALA A 33 -6.53 -5.53 10.74
C ALA A 33 -5.11 -5.03 10.99
N LEU A 34 -4.95 -3.77 11.39
CA LEU A 34 -3.63 -3.21 11.70
C LEU A 34 -2.94 -3.96 12.83
N THR A 35 -3.68 -4.37 13.85
CA THR A 35 -3.12 -5.18 14.92
C THR A 35 -2.57 -6.50 14.37
N SER A 36 -3.34 -7.18 13.54
CA SER A 36 -2.92 -8.43 12.91
C SER A 36 -1.75 -8.23 11.96
N TYR A 37 -1.73 -7.13 11.21
CA TYR A 37 -0.59 -6.81 10.35
C TYR A 37 0.69 -6.58 11.17
N ARG A 38 0.60 -5.92 12.31
CA ARG A 38 1.76 -5.72 13.17
C ARG A 38 2.33 -7.05 13.65
N LEU A 39 1.45 -7.99 13.97
CA LEU A 39 1.88 -9.33 14.38
C LEU A 39 2.50 -10.09 13.21
N ALA A 40 1.93 -9.96 12.01
CA ALA A 40 2.49 -10.53 10.80
C ALA A 40 3.88 -9.96 10.50
N LEU A 41 4.03 -8.64 10.66
CA LEU A 41 5.31 -7.97 10.41
C LEU A 41 6.36 -8.38 11.45
N ARG A 42 5.96 -8.62 12.69
CA ARG A 42 6.87 -9.14 13.72
C ARG A 42 7.46 -10.48 13.29
N ASP A 43 6.62 -11.36 12.71
CA ASP A 43 7.06 -12.66 12.24
C ASP A 43 7.86 -12.58 10.94
N HIS A 44 7.55 -11.61 10.10
CA HIS A 44 8.18 -11.42 8.78
C HIS A 44 8.54 -9.94 8.59
N PRO A 45 9.58 -9.44 9.30
CA PRO A 45 9.87 -8.01 9.37
C PRO A 45 10.31 -7.38 8.05
N ASN A 46 10.71 -8.18 7.08
CA ASN A 46 11.19 -7.68 5.79
C ASN A 46 10.27 -8.04 4.62
N ASP A 47 9.00 -8.33 4.91
CA ASP A 47 8.03 -8.62 3.85
C ASP A 47 7.37 -7.31 3.39
N PRO A 48 7.70 -6.83 2.19
CA PRO A 48 7.17 -5.55 1.72
C PRO A 48 5.66 -5.58 1.47
N ARG A 49 5.10 -6.76 1.25
CA ARG A 49 3.65 -6.88 1.01
C ARG A 49 2.87 -6.60 2.28
N ILE A 50 3.37 -7.02 3.44
CA ILE A 50 2.73 -6.71 4.73
C ILE A 50 2.74 -5.21 4.93
N LEU A 51 3.87 -4.56 4.68
CA LEU A 51 3.99 -3.10 4.82
C LEU A 51 3.07 -2.35 3.86
N GLN A 52 2.94 -2.82 2.62
CA GLN A 52 2.02 -2.23 1.66
C GLN A 52 0.57 -2.34 2.15
N ASN A 53 0.18 -3.50 2.64
CA ASN A 53 -1.17 -3.70 3.16
C ASN A 53 -1.44 -2.86 4.41
N MET A 54 -0.45 -2.73 5.29
CA MET A 54 -0.55 -1.82 6.44
C MET A 54 -0.77 -0.38 5.97
N ALA A 55 -0.04 0.04 4.96
CA ALA A 55 -0.18 1.39 4.41
C ALA A 55 -1.60 1.63 3.91
N ILE A 56 -2.19 0.66 3.25
CA ILE A 56 -3.58 0.76 2.78
C ILE A 56 -4.53 0.92 3.99
N ALA A 57 -4.34 0.11 5.02
CA ALA A 57 -5.17 0.19 6.22
C ALA A 57 -5.00 1.52 6.95
N PHE A 58 -3.77 2.03 7.05
CA PHE A 58 -3.52 3.37 7.60
C PHE A 58 -4.23 4.44 6.79
N SER A 59 -4.16 4.37 5.46
CA SER A 59 -4.86 5.30 4.58
C SER A 59 -6.37 5.31 4.84
N ARG A 60 -6.94 4.12 4.96
CA ARG A 60 -8.38 3.96 5.18
C ARG A 60 -8.84 4.50 6.51
N THR A 61 -7.96 4.56 7.49
CA THR A 61 -8.28 5.09 8.82
C THR A 61 -7.84 6.55 8.98
N GLY A 62 -7.38 7.18 7.91
CA GLY A 62 -6.96 8.58 7.93
C GLY A 62 -5.59 8.83 8.53
N ARG A 63 -4.84 7.80 8.79
CA ARG A 63 -3.49 7.88 9.37
C ARG A 63 -2.46 8.03 8.26
N LEU A 64 -2.48 9.19 7.61
CA LEU A 64 -1.74 9.40 6.36
C LEU A 64 -0.23 9.39 6.54
N GLU A 65 0.28 9.94 7.63
CA GLU A 65 1.73 9.94 7.88
C GLU A 65 2.27 8.52 8.07
N GLU A 66 1.52 7.71 8.80
CA GLU A 66 1.89 6.32 9.02
C GLU A 66 1.81 5.52 7.72
N ALA A 67 0.81 5.81 6.90
CA ALA A 67 0.68 5.18 5.59
C ALA A 67 1.88 5.51 4.69
N VAL A 68 2.29 6.77 4.66
CA VAL A 68 3.46 7.19 3.87
C VAL A 68 4.72 6.45 4.34
N ARG A 69 4.94 6.39 5.65
CA ARG A 69 6.11 5.67 6.17
C ARG A 69 6.10 4.20 5.82
N ALA A 70 4.95 3.56 5.90
CA ALA A 70 4.81 2.14 5.57
C ALA A 70 5.10 1.87 4.09
N TYR A 71 4.55 2.71 3.20
CA TYR A 71 4.85 2.57 1.76
C TYR A 71 6.33 2.81 1.47
N LYS A 72 6.92 3.82 2.08
CA LYS A 72 8.35 4.11 1.87
C LYS A 72 9.22 2.94 2.31
N ARG A 73 8.89 2.36 3.47
CA ARG A 73 9.62 1.19 3.94
C ARG A 73 9.45 -0.01 3.00
N ALA A 74 8.24 -0.22 2.49
CA ALA A 74 7.98 -1.27 1.51
C ALA A 74 8.86 -1.08 0.27
N LEU A 75 8.99 0.16 -0.21
CA LEU A 75 9.82 0.48 -1.38
C LEU A 75 11.31 0.37 -1.12
N GLU A 76 11.77 0.59 0.12
CA GLU A 76 13.16 0.32 0.48
C GLU A 76 13.48 -1.16 0.32
N LEU A 77 12.52 -2.03 0.70
CA LEU A 77 12.68 -3.48 0.60
C LEU A 77 12.46 -4.01 -0.80
N ALA A 78 11.55 -3.39 -1.54
CA ALA A 78 11.19 -3.80 -2.90
C ALA A 78 10.95 -2.56 -3.76
N PRO A 79 12.01 -1.98 -4.36
CA PRO A 79 11.89 -0.73 -5.14
C PRO A 79 10.95 -0.82 -6.33
N GLY A 80 10.72 -2.02 -6.85
CA GLY A 80 9.82 -2.23 -7.99
C GLY A 80 8.39 -2.57 -7.64
N LEU A 81 8.00 -2.41 -6.37
CA LEU A 81 6.66 -2.76 -5.91
C LEU A 81 5.65 -1.74 -6.43
N SER A 82 5.01 -2.06 -7.56
CA SER A 82 4.14 -1.12 -8.28
C SER A 82 2.97 -0.62 -7.44
N GLY A 83 2.35 -1.51 -6.66
CA GLY A 83 1.25 -1.11 -5.77
C GLY A 83 1.64 -0.08 -4.73
N ALA A 84 2.88 -0.15 -4.24
CA ALA A 84 3.38 0.83 -3.27
C ALA A 84 3.62 2.19 -3.94
N HIS A 85 4.16 2.20 -5.17
CA HIS A 85 4.31 3.44 -5.92
C HIS A 85 2.95 4.10 -6.19
N TYR A 86 1.98 3.30 -6.63
CA TYR A 86 0.63 3.80 -6.90
C TYR A 86 0.00 4.40 -5.64
N GLY A 87 0.00 3.64 -4.55
CA GLY A 87 -0.60 4.09 -3.29
C GLY A 87 0.08 5.33 -2.72
N LEU A 88 1.40 5.35 -2.74
CA LEU A 88 2.16 6.49 -2.23
C LEU A 88 1.94 7.74 -3.07
N ALA A 89 1.84 7.59 -4.40
CA ALA A 89 1.56 8.71 -5.30
C ALA A 89 0.26 9.44 -4.91
N PHE A 90 -0.81 8.69 -4.69
CA PHE A 90 -2.09 9.29 -4.35
C PHE A 90 -2.12 9.87 -2.94
N LEU A 91 -1.39 9.27 -2.01
CA LEU A 91 -1.22 9.85 -0.68
C LEU A 91 -0.47 11.19 -0.76
N GLN A 92 0.58 11.26 -1.57
CA GLN A 92 1.34 12.50 -1.73
C GLN A 92 0.51 13.58 -2.39
N LEU A 93 -0.34 13.23 -3.37
CA LEU A 93 -1.29 14.17 -3.95
C LEU A 93 -2.21 14.74 -2.87
N LYS A 94 -2.73 13.88 -2.03
CA LYS A 94 -3.64 14.29 -0.96
C LYS A 94 -2.96 15.22 0.03
N ARG A 95 -1.65 15.06 0.22
CA ARG A 95 -0.85 15.92 1.10
C ARG A 95 -0.36 17.19 0.40
N GLY A 96 -0.62 17.32 -0.89
CA GLY A 96 -0.15 18.46 -1.66
C GLY A 96 1.29 18.35 -2.14
N ASP A 97 1.92 17.21 -1.98
CA ASP A 97 3.30 16.99 -2.45
C ASP A 97 3.26 16.50 -3.89
N ILE A 98 3.08 17.45 -4.80
CA ILE A 98 2.88 17.15 -6.22
C ILE A 98 4.14 16.53 -6.84
N GLY A 99 5.32 17.04 -6.47
CA GLY A 99 6.59 16.53 -7.01
C GLY A 99 6.80 15.06 -6.71
N SER A 100 6.60 14.65 -5.45
CA SER A 100 6.70 13.24 -5.07
C SER A 100 5.65 12.38 -5.76
N ALA A 101 4.43 12.92 -5.89
CA ALA A 101 3.35 12.20 -6.57
C ALA A 101 3.72 11.89 -8.02
N ILE A 102 4.25 12.86 -8.75
CA ILE A 102 4.69 12.67 -10.13
C ILE A 102 5.76 11.58 -10.20
N THR A 103 6.75 11.65 -9.32
CA THR A 103 7.84 10.68 -9.28
C THR A 103 7.30 9.24 -9.12
N HIS A 104 6.36 9.06 -8.21
CA HIS A 104 5.81 7.73 -7.95
C HIS A 104 4.85 7.26 -9.04
N LEU A 105 4.09 8.17 -9.66
CA LEU A 105 3.25 7.83 -10.81
C LEU A 105 4.11 7.38 -11.99
N GLU A 106 5.20 8.09 -12.25
CA GLU A 106 6.13 7.71 -13.30
C GLU A 106 6.80 6.36 -13.03
N ALA A 107 7.19 6.12 -11.77
CA ALA A 107 7.76 4.84 -11.38
C ALA A 107 6.75 3.69 -11.56
N PHE A 108 5.49 3.93 -11.19
CA PHE A 108 4.41 2.95 -11.39
C PHE A 108 4.23 2.63 -12.86
N LEU A 109 4.22 3.65 -13.72
CA LEU A 109 4.02 3.47 -15.16
C LEU A 109 5.22 2.82 -15.85
N ALA A 110 6.42 2.98 -15.28
CA ALA A 110 7.63 2.34 -15.81
C ALA A 110 7.63 0.83 -15.59
N THR A 111 7.05 0.38 -14.47
CA THR A 111 6.96 -1.03 -14.11
C THR A 111 5.54 -1.35 -13.65
N PRO A 112 4.58 -1.30 -14.59
CA PRO A 112 3.17 -1.48 -14.20
C PRO A 112 2.89 -2.93 -13.80
N PRO A 113 1.86 -3.14 -12.98
CA PRO A 113 1.48 -4.50 -12.60
C PRO A 113 0.92 -5.26 -13.80
N SER A 114 0.96 -6.57 -13.74
CA SER A 114 0.33 -7.45 -14.71
C SER A 114 -0.97 -7.99 -14.15
N GLY A 115 -1.86 -8.43 -15.02
CA GLY A 115 -3.13 -9.00 -14.62
C GLY A 115 -4.33 -8.31 -15.23
N ALA A 116 -5.50 -8.87 -14.99
CA ALA A 116 -6.75 -8.42 -15.64
C ALA A 116 -7.15 -7.00 -15.26
N ASP A 117 -6.85 -6.59 -14.02
CA ASP A 117 -7.23 -5.26 -13.53
C ASP A 117 -6.15 -4.20 -13.72
N SER A 118 -4.99 -4.60 -14.24
CA SER A 118 -3.85 -3.69 -14.34
C SER A 118 -4.12 -2.49 -15.25
N GLU A 119 -4.86 -2.73 -16.33
CA GLU A 119 -5.17 -1.69 -17.32
C GLU A 119 -5.93 -0.52 -16.71
N ARG A 120 -6.84 -0.81 -15.80
CA ARG A 120 -7.62 0.22 -15.11
C ARG A 120 -6.71 1.11 -14.25
N TRP A 121 -5.78 0.50 -13.53
CA TRP A 121 -4.85 1.24 -12.68
C TRP A 121 -3.87 2.07 -13.50
N ILE A 122 -3.38 1.50 -14.60
CA ILE A 122 -2.48 2.19 -15.51
C ILE A 122 -3.17 3.41 -16.11
N ARG A 123 -4.39 3.23 -16.60
CA ARG A 123 -5.18 4.32 -17.18
C ARG A 123 -5.42 5.44 -16.18
N HIS A 124 -5.75 5.09 -14.94
CA HIS A 124 -5.97 6.06 -13.88
C HIS A 124 -4.69 6.85 -13.58
N ALA A 125 -3.56 6.16 -13.51
CA ALA A 125 -2.27 6.82 -13.27
C ALA A 125 -1.89 7.77 -14.41
N GLU A 126 -2.08 7.32 -15.65
CA GLU A 126 -1.80 8.15 -16.83
C GLU A 126 -2.68 9.40 -16.86
N GLN A 127 -3.95 9.23 -16.62
CA GLN A 127 -4.90 10.34 -16.59
C GLN A 127 -4.54 11.34 -15.49
N THR A 128 -4.23 10.85 -14.30
CA THR A 128 -3.85 11.69 -13.16
C THR A 128 -2.60 12.51 -13.50
N LEU A 129 -1.60 11.85 -14.08
CA LEU A 129 -0.35 12.52 -14.44
C LEU A 129 -0.60 13.61 -15.48
N THR A 130 -1.44 13.33 -16.46
CA THR A 130 -1.84 14.29 -17.49
C THR A 130 -2.53 15.50 -16.87
N GLU A 131 -3.44 15.28 -15.94
CA GLU A 131 -4.17 16.35 -15.25
C GLU A 131 -3.23 17.21 -14.40
N ILE A 132 -2.30 16.60 -13.71
CA ILE A 132 -1.31 17.33 -12.91
C ILE A 132 -0.48 18.25 -13.82
N ARG A 133 0.00 17.73 -14.92
CA ARG A 133 0.82 18.49 -15.87
C ARG A 133 0.05 19.64 -16.52
N ALA A 134 -1.20 19.40 -16.84
CA ALA A 134 -2.08 20.46 -17.38
C ALA A 134 -2.29 21.57 -16.36
N GLY A 135 -2.50 21.21 -15.09
CA GLY A 135 -2.65 22.18 -14.01
C GLY A 135 -1.39 23.00 -13.78
N GLN A 136 -0.22 22.39 -13.88
CA GLN A 136 1.06 23.08 -13.75
C GLN A 136 1.28 24.07 -14.88
N SER A 137 0.93 23.67 -16.12
CA SER A 137 1.04 24.57 -17.28
C SER A 137 0.14 25.78 -17.13
N GLN A 138 -1.09 25.60 -16.68
CA GLN A 138 -2.03 26.69 -16.44
C GLN A 138 -1.53 27.65 -15.36
N SER A 139 -0.97 27.12 -14.28
CA SER A 139 -0.39 27.93 -13.22
C SER A 139 0.76 28.81 -13.72
N THR A 140 1.58 28.27 -14.59
CA THR A 140 2.69 29.01 -15.21
C THR A 140 2.18 30.12 -16.08
N GLU A 141 1.12 29.89 -16.86
CA GLU A 141 0.52 30.90 -17.72
C GLU A 141 -0.12 32.03 -16.92
N THR A 142 -0.75 31.70 -15.78
CA THR A 142 -1.40 32.72 -14.97
C THR A 142 -0.44 33.60 -14.18
N THR A 143 0.79 33.16 -13.98
CA THR A 143 1.79 33.98 -13.27
C THR A 143 2.51 34.97 -14.18
N GLU A 144 2.32 34.88 -15.47
CA GLU A 144 2.84 35.83 -16.43
C GLU A 144 1.88 37.00 -16.63
#